data_897dd30e2f99f2169e6ba8ff88d52da5
#
_entry.id   897dd30e2f99f2169e6ba8ff88d52da5
#
_cell.length_a   1.000
_cell.length_b   1.000
_cell.length_c   1.000
_cell.angle_alpha   90.00
_cell.angle_beta   90.00
_cell.angle_gamma   90.00
#
_symmetry.space_group_name_H-M   'P 1'
#
loop_
_entity.id
_entity.type
_entity.pdbx_description
1 polymer ?
#
loop_
_entity_poly.entity_id
_entity_poly.type
_entity_poly.pdbx_seq_one_letter_code
_entity_poly.pdbx_strand_id
1 'polypeptide(L)'
;MTEPYRLEDLGDRRVLTVGGRKYSTAYSARVVRMLVERKGPARTPPYFSYKETRGRLFLDPLFAYLRGRGARDLSVLEVGCSFGHITEYLAERPEVREVTTFDTDPVFAAIVRIKVEEMGLSRVKEVGLFSNEETRSLPYPDGRFDLVVVLGVVEHLPVRGRRRIVDEYYRVLAPGGHITILDTPNRYFPLETHSVGLPLIQWLPGPLAYAYAKVVRPRRLRGVDYAGFVMDGTGWRNASLGACLPSSGMRGLEDVTEKAGYGWRFFRDTARSRTRRSLLPAFALVCAGLARIGRPPSLALPYLNLVLRKPETR
;
A
#
# COMPACT_ATOMS: atom_id res chain seq x y z
N MET A 1 -7.65 -11.16 -26.50
CA MET A 1 -7.33 -10.00 -27.35
C MET A 1 -7.07 -8.82 -26.42
N THR A 2 -5.84 -8.31 -26.38
CA THR A 2 -5.49 -7.08 -25.66
C THR A 2 -6.18 -5.92 -26.38
N GLU A 3 -6.83 -5.00 -25.62
CA GLU A 3 -7.38 -3.77 -26.21
C GLU A 3 -6.27 -3.06 -27.00
N PRO A 4 -6.55 -2.59 -28.23
CA PRO A 4 -5.57 -1.85 -29.00
C PRO A 4 -5.25 -0.53 -28.29
N TYR A 5 -3.98 -0.22 -28.17
CA TYR A 5 -3.52 1.06 -27.65
C TYR A 5 -2.52 1.70 -28.61
N ARG A 6 -2.39 3.02 -28.55
CA ARG A 6 -1.38 3.79 -29.27
C ARG A 6 -0.58 4.60 -28.25
N LEU A 7 0.74 4.54 -28.36
CA LEU A 7 1.67 5.36 -27.57
C LEU A 7 2.41 6.31 -28.50
N GLU A 8 2.23 7.60 -28.29
CA GLU A 8 2.90 8.68 -29.01
C GLU A 8 3.95 9.31 -28.10
N ASP A 9 5.15 9.53 -28.63
CA ASP A 9 6.23 10.25 -27.96
C ASP A 9 6.30 11.68 -28.53
N LEU A 10 6.05 12.68 -27.67
CA LEU A 10 6.07 14.10 -28.03
C LEU A 10 7.29 14.83 -27.47
N GLY A 11 8.33 14.09 -27.08
CA GLY A 11 9.55 14.65 -26.51
C GLY A 11 9.47 14.86 -25.00
N ASP A 12 8.83 15.92 -24.57
CA ASP A 12 8.66 16.26 -23.13
C ASP A 12 7.62 15.39 -22.41
N ARG A 13 6.71 14.79 -23.16
CA ARG A 13 5.62 13.95 -22.65
C ARG A 13 5.27 12.82 -23.59
N ARG A 14 4.59 11.80 -23.06
CA ARG A 14 4.02 10.67 -23.80
C ARG A 14 2.52 10.69 -23.68
N VAL A 15 1.85 10.29 -24.77
CA VAL A 15 0.39 10.21 -24.82
C VAL A 15 -0.01 8.77 -25.11
N LEU A 16 -0.65 8.16 -24.11
CA LEU A 16 -1.25 6.83 -24.24
C LEU A 16 -2.71 6.99 -24.64
N THR A 17 -3.09 6.46 -25.79
CA THR A 17 -4.49 6.41 -26.24
C THR A 17 -5.04 5.00 -26.03
N VAL A 18 -6.15 4.90 -25.28
CA VAL A 18 -6.85 3.64 -24.99
C VAL A 18 -8.35 3.88 -25.08
N GLY A 19 -9.06 3.05 -25.86
CA GLY A 19 -10.51 3.18 -26.03
C GLY A 19 -10.93 4.58 -26.52
N GLY A 20 -10.11 5.23 -27.35
CA GLY A 20 -10.34 6.58 -27.86
C GLY A 20 -10.02 7.72 -26.89
N ARG A 21 -9.63 7.43 -25.64
CA ARG A 21 -9.25 8.44 -24.65
C ARG A 21 -7.74 8.61 -24.61
N LYS A 22 -7.28 9.86 -24.47
CA LYS A 22 -5.87 10.24 -24.39
C LYS A 22 -5.46 10.53 -22.96
N TYR A 23 -4.30 10.01 -22.55
CA TYR A 23 -3.72 10.18 -21.21
C TYR A 23 -2.25 10.58 -21.35
N SER A 24 -1.90 11.74 -20.82
CA SER A 24 -0.54 12.28 -20.89
C SER A 24 0.27 11.92 -19.65
N THR A 25 1.57 11.67 -19.83
CA THR A 25 2.51 11.42 -18.75
C THR A 25 3.91 11.93 -19.11
N ALA A 26 4.69 12.28 -18.08
CA ALA A 26 6.12 12.59 -18.22
C ALA A 26 7.00 11.32 -18.22
N TYR A 27 6.45 10.15 -17.88
CA TYR A 27 7.22 8.90 -17.91
C TYR A 27 7.69 8.57 -19.32
N SER A 28 8.87 7.98 -19.44
CA SER A 28 9.42 7.57 -20.74
C SER A 28 8.54 6.52 -21.43
N ALA A 29 8.68 6.43 -22.73
CA ALA A 29 7.97 5.40 -23.53
C ALA A 29 8.30 3.97 -23.05
N ARG A 30 9.53 3.76 -22.52
CA ARG A 30 9.96 2.48 -21.95
C ARG A 30 9.15 2.14 -20.72
N VAL A 31 9.04 3.05 -19.76
CA VAL A 31 8.23 2.87 -18.54
C VAL A 31 6.77 2.63 -18.89
N VAL A 32 6.19 3.42 -19.80
CA VAL A 32 4.78 3.27 -20.19
C VAL A 32 4.52 1.89 -20.82
N ARG A 33 5.40 1.39 -21.70
CA ARG A 33 5.26 0.05 -22.30
C ARG A 33 5.29 -1.05 -21.25
N MET A 34 6.25 -1.02 -20.32
CA MET A 34 6.34 -2.00 -19.23
C MET A 34 5.08 -1.97 -18.34
N LEU A 35 4.53 -0.79 -18.08
CA LEU A 35 3.25 -0.65 -17.37
C LEU A 35 2.08 -1.28 -18.13
N VAL A 36 1.99 -1.02 -19.44
CA VAL A 36 0.94 -1.58 -20.29
C VAL A 36 1.05 -3.10 -20.37
N GLU A 37 2.25 -3.63 -20.53
CA GLU A 37 2.49 -5.08 -20.57
C GLU A 37 2.10 -5.74 -19.23
N ARG A 38 2.43 -5.12 -18.11
CA ARG A 38 2.18 -5.69 -16.77
C ARG A 38 0.73 -5.57 -16.31
N LYS A 39 0.02 -4.47 -16.64
CA LYS A 39 -1.34 -4.17 -16.14
C LYS A 39 -2.42 -4.19 -17.20
N GLY A 40 -2.04 -4.17 -18.45
CA GLY A 40 -2.92 -3.97 -19.58
C GLY A 40 -3.22 -2.48 -19.85
N PRO A 41 -3.52 -2.12 -21.10
CA PRO A 41 -3.66 -0.73 -21.52
C PRO A 41 -4.78 0.01 -20.78
N ALA A 42 -5.93 -0.62 -20.53
CA ALA A 42 -7.06 0.00 -19.86
C ALA A 42 -6.81 0.31 -18.38
N ARG A 43 -5.87 -0.38 -17.72
CA ARG A 43 -5.53 -0.22 -16.30
C ARG A 43 -4.31 0.67 -16.08
N THR A 44 -3.58 1.05 -17.12
CA THR A 44 -2.35 1.85 -17.01
C THR A 44 -2.59 3.33 -16.67
N PRO A 45 -3.57 4.04 -17.26
CA PRO A 45 -3.69 5.48 -17.09
C PRO A 45 -3.76 6.01 -15.64
N PRO A 46 -4.43 5.34 -14.68
CA PRO A 46 -4.47 5.81 -13.30
C PRO A 46 -3.07 5.96 -12.66
N TYR A 47 -2.10 5.15 -13.09
CA TYR A 47 -0.74 5.19 -12.55
C TYR A 47 0.03 6.47 -12.90
N PHE A 48 -0.37 7.17 -13.95
CA PHE A 48 0.26 8.44 -14.34
C PHE A 48 0.05 9.57 -13.32
N SER A 49 -0.95 9.43 -12.45
CA SER A 49 -1.27 10.40 -11.42
C SER A 49 -1.22 9.85 -9.99
N TYR A 50 -0.73 8.61 -9.78
CA TYR A 50 -0.76 8.01 -8.45
C TYR A 50 0.14 8.72 -7.44
N LYS A 51 1.25 9.32 -7.84
CA LYS A 51 2.05 10.17 -6.95
C LYS A 51 1.18 11.30 -6.37
N GLU A 52 0.43 11.99 -7.21
CA GLU A 52 -0.41 13.12 -6.83
C GLU A 52 -1.69 12.68 -6.09
N THR A 53 -2.29 11.59 -6.50
CA THR A 53 -3.59 11.17 -5.97
C THR A 53 -3.48 10.22 -4.77
N ARG A 54 -2.52 9.29 -4.77
CA ARG A 54 -2.29 8.35 -3.67
C ARG A 54 -1.13 8.75 -2.79
N GLY A 55 0.01 9.14 -3.37
CA GLY A 55 1.19 9.54 -2.61
C GLY A 55 0.85 10.68 -1.65
N ARG A 56 0.30 11.77 -2.17
CA ARG A 56 -0.12 12.91 -1.34
C ARG A 56 -1.24 12.55 -0.36
N LEU A 57 -2.29 11.86 -0.83
CA LEU A 57 -3.41 11.49 0.01
C LEU A 57 -2.97 10.72 1.27
N PHE A 58 -2.09 9.74 1.08
CA PHE A 58 -1.67 8.86 2.19
C PHE A 58 -0.45 9.35 2.95
N LEU A 59 0.42 10.19 2.37
CA LEU A 59 1.65 10.56 3.04
C LEU A 59 1.73 12.03 3.47
N ASP A 60 0.95 12.96 2.89
CA ASP A 60 0.95 14.35 3.36
C ASP A 60 0.58 14.48 4.85
N PRO A 61 -0.44 13.76 5.39
CA PRO A 61 -0.73 13.79 6.83
C PRO A 61 0.44 13.30 7.68
N LEU A 62 1.08 12.20 7.28
CA LEU A 62 2.26 11.65 7.96
C LEU A 62 3.39 12.67 8.01
N PHE A 63 3.77 13.25 6.87
CA PHE A 63 4.87 14.21 6.81
C PHE A 63 4.54 15.53 7.53
N ALA A 64 3.27 15.94 7.56
CA ALA A 64 2.85 17.08 8.38
C ALA A 64 3.04 16.78 9.88
N TYR A 65 2.67 15.58 10.34
CA TYR A 65 2.89 15.13 11.70
C TYR A 65 4.39 15.04 12.05
N LEU A 66 5.19 14.39 11.21
CA LEU A 66 6.63 14.23 11.42
C LEU A 66 7.35 15.57 11.47
N ARG A 67 7.02 16.49 10.57
CA ARG A 67 7.56 17.86 10.54
C ARG A 67 7.23 18.63 11.80
N GLY A 68 5.99 18.52 12.30
CA GLY A 68 5.56 19.13 13.56
C GLY A 68 6.34 18.61 14.78
N ARG A 69 7.04 17.48 14.65
CA ARG A 69 7.95 16.91 15.66
C ARG A 69 9.43 17.18 15.37
N GLY A 70 9.73 18.02 14.40
CA GLY A 70 11.12 18.35 14.03
C GLY A 70 11.86 17.27 13.23
N ALA A 71 11.14 16.30 12.68
CA ALA A 71 11.76 15.23 11.87
C ALA A 71 12.43 15.80 10.62
N ARG A 72 13.67 15.39 10.40
CA ARG A 72 14.53 15.77 9.27
C ARG A 72 15.58 14.68 9.05
N ASP A 73 16.19 14.69 7.89
CA ASP A 73 17.27 13.77 7.49
C ASP A 73 16.89 12.28 7.65
N LEU A 74 15.62 11.97 7.36
CA LEU A 74 15.07 10.63 7.55
C LEU A 74 15.67 9.63 6.56
N SER A 75 16.12 8.49 7.09
CA SER A 75 16.39 7.28 6.32
C SER A 75 15.10 6.48 6.22
N VAL A 76 14.60 6.24 4.99
CA VAL A 76 13.28 5.66 4.75
C VAL A 76 13.41 4.31 4.08
N LEU A 77 12.70 3.30 4.59
CA LEU A 77 12.42 2.06 3.89
C LEU A 77 10.99 2.09 3.34
N GLU A 78 10.86 1.99 2.04
CA GLU A 78 9.57 1.71 1.37
C GLU A 78 9.47 0.22 1.07
N VAL A 79 8.40 -0.40 1.55
CA VAL A 79 8.11 -1.82 1.32
C VAL A 79 7.10 -1.96 0.19
N GLY A 80 7.48 -2.66 -0.87
CA GLY A 80 6.62 -2.88 -2.03
C GLY A 80 6.53 -1.63 -2.92
N CYS A 81 7.58 -1.33 -3.69
CA CYS A 81 7.66 -0.11 -4.49
C CYS A 81 6.66 -0.06 -5.66
N SER A 82 6.13 -1.21 -6.11
CA SER A 82 5.22 -1.26 -7.24
C SER A 82 5.77 -0.41 -8.42
N PHE A 83 5.04 0.60 -8.90
CA PHE A 83 5.51 1.50 -9.99
C PHE A 83 6.38 2.65 -9.52
N GLY A 84 6.75 2.72 -8.26
CA GLY A 84 7.58 3.77 -7.73
C GLY A 84 6.89 5.13 -7.54
N HIS A 85 5.56 5.21 -7.50
CA HIS A 85 4.89 6.48 -7.25
C HIS A 85 5.06 6.99 -5.81
N ILE A 86 5.20 6.08 -4.85
CA ILE A 86 5.55 6.41 -3.46
C ILE A 86 7.05 6.68 -3.36
N THR A 87 7.88 5.90 -4.07
CA THR A 87 9.33 6.15 -4.17
C THR A 87 9.63 7.57 -4.66
N GLU A 88 8.96 8.02 -5.75
CA GLU A 88 9.08 9.39 -6.25
C GLU A 88 8.65 10.42 -5.20
N TYR A 89 7.48 10.20 -4.59
CA TYR A 89 6.97 11.10 -3.55
C TYR A 89 7.97 11.24 -2.40
N LEU A 90 8.52 10.13 -1.91
CA LEU A 90 9.50 10.11 -0.81
C LEU A 90 10.81 10.81 -1.21
N ALA A 91 11.31 10.56 -2.43
CA ALA A 91 12.53 11.16 -2.93
C ALA A 91 12.46 12.70 -3.09
N GLU A 92 11.26 13.25 -3.27
CA GLU A 92 11.01 14.69 -3.37
C GLU A 92 10.84 15.37 -2.00
N ARG A 93 10.70 14.62 -0.90
CA ARG A 93 10.45 15.21 0.42
C ARG A 93 11.71 15.83 1.03
N PRO A 94 11.65 17.10 1.49
CA PRO A 94 12.80 17.74 2.11
C PRO A 94 13.23 17.07 3.42
N GLU A 95 12.29 16.43 4.13
CA GLU A 95 12.55 15.71 5.37
C GLU A 95 13.33 14.40 5.16
N VAL A 96 13.40 13.89 3.91
CA VAL A 96 14.01 12.60 3.57
C VAL A 96 15.43 12.79 3.08
N ARG A 97 16.38 12.15 3.74
CA ARG A 97 17.79 12.08 3.33
C ARG A 97 18.00 11.02 2.25
N GLU A 98 17.43 9.84 2.47
CA GLU A 98 17.62 8.70 1.58
C GLU A 98 16.42 7.77 1.61
N VAL A 99 16.17 7.11 0.49
CA VAL A 99 15.15 6.09 0.31
C VAL A 99 15.81 4.79 -0.10
N THR A 100 15.51 3.73 0.64
CA THR A 100 15.72 2.33 0.23
C THR A 100 14.36 1.75 -0.07
N THR A 101 14.22 1.06 -1.18
CA THR A 101 12.95 0.41 -1.55
C THR A 101 13.18 -0.96 -2.14
N PHE A 102 12.17 -1.82 -2.12
CA PHE A 102 12.20 -3.12 -2.78
C PHE A 102 10.81 -3.60 -3.21
N ASP A 103 10.81 -4.56 -4.11
CA ASP A 103 9.60 -5.30 -4.49
C ASP A 103 9.93 -6.79 -4.64
N THR A 104 8.90 -7.63 -4.64
CA THR A 104 9.01 -9.06 -4.96
C THR A 104 8.76 -9.33 -6.44
N ASP A 105 8.21 -8.36 -7.17
CA ASP A 105 7.97 -8.43 -8.60
C ASP A 105 9.16 -7.80 -9.37
N PRO A 106 9.89 -8.59 -10.19
CA PRO A 106 11.05 -8.09 -10.91
C PRO A 106 10.71 -6.99 -11.93
N VAL A 107 9.48 -6.99 -12.47
CA VAL A 107 9.05 -5.94 -13.40
C VAL A 107 8.91 -4.61 -12.69
N PHE A 108 8.35 -4.61 -11.46
CA PHE A 108 8.21 -3.38 -10.68
C PHE A 108 9.56 -2.84 -10.22
N ALA A 109 10.43 -3.68 -9.71
CA ALA A 109 11.80 -3.27 -9.36
C ALA A 109 12.54 -2.68 -10.57
N ALA A 110 12.41 -3.29 -11.76
CA ALA A 110 13.01 -2.78 -12.99
C ALA A 110 12.43 -1.41 -13.40
N ILE A 111 11.11 -1.24 -13.33
CA ILE A 111 10.46 0.06 -13.63
C ILE A 111 10.99 1.14 -12.69
N VAL A 112 11.10 0.86 -11.39
CA VAL A 112 11.57 1.85 -10.42
C VAL A 112 13.04 2.21 -10.67
N ARG A 113 13.92 1.24 -10.98
CA ARG A 113 15.31 1.52 -11.35
C ARG A 113 15.42 2.46 -12.56
N ILE A 114 14.62 2.20 -13.61
CA ILE A 114 14.57 3.07 -14.79
C ILE A 114 14.11 4.48 -14.41
N LYS A 115 13.06 4.61 -13.59
CA LYS A 115 12.56 5.92 -13.15
C LYS A 115 13.57 6.66 -12.28
N VAL A 116 14.30 5.97 -11.41
CA VAL A 116 15.38 6.56 -10.60
C VAL A 116 16.46 7.17 -11.49
N GLU A 117 16.86 6.46 -12.54
CA GLU A 117 17.85 6.93 -13.51
C GLU A 117 17.32 8.09 -14.36
N GLU A 118 16.17 7.87 -15.05
CA GLU A 118 15.64 8.84 -16.02
C GLU A 118 15.13 10.14 -15.36
N MET A 119 14.65 10.07 -14.13
CA MET A 119 14.12 11.23 -13.40
C MET A 119 15.13 11.85 -12.41
N GLY A 120 16.33 11.29 -12.31
CA GLY A 120 17.38 11.81 -11.43
C GLY A 120 17.02 11.76 -9.95
N LEU A 121 16.36 10.70 -9.47
CA LEU A 121 15.89 10.57 -8.08
C LEU A 121 17.09 10.26 -7.14
N SER A 122 17.99 11.20 -6.96
CA SER A 122 19.28 11.03 -6.29
C SER A 122 19.20 10.56 -4.84
N ARG A 123 18.07 10.77 -4.16
CA ARG A 123 17.84 10.29 -2.80
C ARG A 123 17.50 8.80 -2.73
N VAL A 124 17.10 8.16 -3.83
CA VAL A 124 16.88 6.71 -3.88
C VAL A 124 18.24 6.03 -3.98
N LYS A 125 18.65 5.35 -2.92
CA LYS A 125 19.98 4.72 -2.81
C LYS A 125 19.98 3.26 -3.24
N GLU A 126 18.82 2.60 -3.06
CA GLU A 126 18.70 1.18 -3.36
C GLU A 126 17.28 0.84 -3.85
N VAL A 127 17.22 0.01 -4.88
CA VAL A 127 15.99 -0.64 -5.36
C VAL A 127 16.23 -2.15 -5.34
N GLY A 128 15.86 -2.79 -4.24
CA GLY A 128 16.01 -4.23 -4.03
C GLY A 128 15.00 -5.07 -4.83
N LEU A 129 15.35 -6.32 -5.04
CA LEU A 129 14.44 -7.36 -5.50
C LEU A 129 14.61 -8.54 -4.55
N PHE A 130 13.57 -8.85 -3.79
CA PHE A 130 13.58 -9.93 -2.81
C PHE A 130 12.41 -10.88 -3.05
N SER A 131 12.63 -12.18 -2.93
CA SER A 131 11.55 -13.16 -2.86
C SER A 131 10.78 -13.03 -1.54
N ASN A 132 9.58 -13.59 -1.49
CA ASN A 132 8.82 -13.66 -0.23
C ASN A 132 9.58 -14.39 0.91
N GLU A 133 10.49 -15.30 0.58
CA GLU A 133 11.33 -15.98 1.57
C GLU A 133 12.41 -15.04 2.12
N GLU A 134 13.10 -14.31 1.24
CA GLU A 134 14.14 -13.36 1.62
C GLU A 134 13.57 -12.20 2.45
N THR A 135 12.31 -11.79 2.22
CA THR A 135 11.66 -10.77 3.05
C THR A 135 11.41 -11.18 4.50
N ARG A 136 11.58 -12.48 4.83
CA ARG A 136 11.55 -12.98 6.21
C ARG A 136 12.84 -12.72 6.99
N SER A 137 13.89 -12.24 6.31
CA SER A 137 15.16 -11.84 6.89
C SER A 137 15.80 -10.80 5.98
N LEU A 138 15.37 -9.53 6.12
CA LEU A 138 15.87 -8.44 5.30
C LEU A 138 17.36 -8.22 5.53
N PRO A 139 18.17 -7.94 4.48
CA PRO A 139 19.62 -7.77 4.56
C PRO A 139 20.03 -6.41 5.16
N TYR A 140 19.21 -5.88 6.07
CA TYR A 140 19.48 -4.62 6.75
C TYR A 140 19.68 -4.85 8.24
N PRO A 141 20.58 -4.10 8.89
CA PRO A 141 20.79 -4.20 10.33
C PRO A 141 19.57 -3.70 11.11
N ASP A 142 19.52 -4.08 12.39
CA ASP A 142 18.51 -3.60 13.33
C ASP A 142 18.56 -2.07 13.42
N GLY A 143 17.39 -1.44 13.42
CA GLY A 143 17.29 0.00 13.63
C GLY A 143 17.89 0.87 12.51
N ARG A 144 17.98 0.35 11.28
CA ARG A 144 18.58 1.07 10.13
C ARG A 144 17.75 2.27 9.66
N PHE A 145 16.42 2.24 9.79
CA PHE A 145 15.52 3.19 9.18
C PHE A 145 14.72 3.99 10.20
N ASP A 146 14.65 5.31 10.01
CA ASP A 146 13.86 6.22 10.84
C ASP A 146 12.36 6.13 10.51
N LEU A 147 12.04 5.76 9.26
CA LEU A 147 10.67 5.60 8.78
C LEU A 147 10.57 4.34 7.91
N VAL A 148 9.58 3.50 8.22
CA VAL A 148 9.19 2.37 7.36
C VAL A 148 7.80 2.64 6.80
N VAL A 149 7.68 2.65 5.47
CA VAL A 149 6.42 2.90 4.74
C VAL A 149 5.92 1.62 4.10
N VAL A 150 4.73 1.18 4.50
CA VAL A 150 4.04 -0.01 3.99
C VAL A 150 2.65 0.42 3.52
N LEU A 151 2.45 0.56 2.22
CA LEU A 151 1.20 1.08 1.66
C LEU A 151 0.56 0.07 0.69
N GLY A 152 -0.53 -0.57 1.13
CA GLY A 152 -1.25 -1.57 0.33
C GLY A 152 -0.41 -2.81 0.05
N VAL A 153 0.28 -3.36 1.06
CA VAL A 153 1.20 -4.50 0.93
C VAL A 153 0.80 -5.68 1.81
N VAL A 154 0.41 -5.45 3.07
CA VAL A 154 0.24 -6.53 4.06
C VAL A 154 -0.78 -7.58 3.61
N GLU A 155 -1.83 -7.17 2.92
CA GLU A 155 -2.86 -8.06 2.35
C GLU A 155 -2.30 -9.03 1.29
N HIS A 156 -1.23 -8.63 0.60
CA HIS A 156 -0.57 -9.42 -0.44
C HIS A 156 0.51 -10.36 0.09
N LEU A 157 0.94 -10.20 1.32
CA LEU A 157 1.93 -11.08 1.92
C LEU A 157 1.37 -12.50 2.07
N PRO A 158 2.21 -13.54 1.92
CA PRO A 158 1.82 -14.93 2.18
C PRO A 158 1.18 -15.08 3.56
N VAL A 159 0.02 -15.72 3.64
CA VAL A 159 -0.68 -15.91 4.93
C VAL A 159 0.20 -16.68 5.90
N ARG A 160 0.88 -17.73 5.40
CA ARG A 160 1.89 -18.45 6.18
C ARG A 160 3.19 -17.66 6.20
N GLY A 161 3.67 -17.32 7.39
CA GLY A 161 4.90 -16.55 7.58
C GLY A 161 4.75 -15.03 7.49
N ARG A 162 3.56 -14.49 7.20
CA ARG A 162 3.28 -13.02 7.16
C ARG A 162 3.81 -12.32 8.40
N ARG A 163 3.55 -12.89 9.58
CA ARG A 163 4.00 -12.31 10.85
C ARG A 163 5.52 -12.15 10.90
N ARG A 164 6.28 -13.15 10.44
CA ARG A 164 7.75 -13.07 10.40
C ARG A 164 8.24 -11.97 9.45
N ILE A 165 7.58 -11.79 8.31
CA ILE A 165 7.88 -10.69 7.39
C ILE A 165 7.60 -9.34 8.05
N VAL A 166 6.48 -9.22 8.75
CA VAL A 166 6.13 -7.99 9.47
C VAL A 166 7.10 -7.74 10.64
N ASP A 167 7.54 -8.78 11.37
CA ASP A 167 8.55 -8.65 12.42
C ASP A 167 9.85 -7.99 11.89
N GLU A 168 10.26 -8.31 10.65
CA GLU A 168 11.42 -7.71 10.01
C GLU A 168 11.25 -6.19 9.81
N TYR A 169 10.06 -5.74 9.42
CA TYR A 169 9.78 -4.31 9.28
C TYR A 169 9.98 -3.55 10.60
N TYR A 170 9.60 -4.17 11.73
CA TYR A 170 9.82 -3.62 13.05
C TYR A 170 11.26 -3.79 13.56
N ARG A 171 11.98 -4.84 13.14
CA ARG A 171 13.37 -5.05 13.48
C ARG A 171 14.26 -3.95 12.89
N VAL A 172 14.07 -3.67 11.60
CA VAL A 172 14.86 -2.66 10.89
C VAL A 172 14.50 -1.22 11.23
N LEU A 173 13.39 -1.00 11.96
CA LEU A 173 12.96 0.31 12.43
C LEU A 173 13.82 0.77 13.61
N ALA A 174 14.36 1.98 13.52
CA ALA A 174 15.18 2.61 14.56
C ALA A 174 14.38 2.88 15.84
N PRO A 175 15.02 2.89 17.02
CA PRO A 175 14.43 3.50 18.21
C PRO A 175 14.04 4.97 17.92
N GLY A 176 12.86 5.40 18.39
CA GLY A 176 12.30 6.70 18.05
C GLY A 176 11.63 6.78 16.68
N GLY A 177 11.89 5.81 15.79
CA GLY A 177 11.38 5.76 14.42
C GLY A 177 9.89 5.43 14.33
N HIS A 178 9.33 5.62 13.13
CA HIS A 178 7.92 5.40 12.83
C HIS A 178 7.73 4.35 11.75
N ILE A 179 6.76 3.48 11.94
CA ILE A 179 6.25 2.61 10.87
C ILE A 179 4.84 3.02 10.53
N THR A 180 4.55 3.10 9.22
CA THR A 180 3.21 3.38 8.73
C THR A 180 2.74 2.23 7.85
N ILE A 181 1.56 1.67 8.18
CA ILE A 181 0.88 0.62 7.43
C ILE A 181 -0.46 1.20 7.01
N LEU A 182 -0.57 1.57 5.73
CA LEU A 182 -1.70 2.33 5.19
C LEU A 182 -2.38 1.59 4.06
N ASP A 183 -3.65 1.94 3.83
CA ASP A 183 -4.49 1.43 2.74
C ASP A 183 -4.59 -0.12 2.71
N THR A 184 -4.45 -0.75 3.87
CA THR A 184 -4.55 -2.20 4.03
C THR A 184 -6.00 -2.60 4.23
N PRO A 185 -6.62 -3.39 3.32
CA PRO A 185 -8.01 -3.82 3.47
C PRO A 185 -8.25 -4.60 4.75
N ASN A 186 -9.26 -4.17 5.52
CA ASN A 186 -9.57 -4.72 6.83
C ASN A 186 -10.37 -6.04 6.71
N ARG A 187 -9.82 -7.13 7.23
CA ARG A 187 -10.46 -8.44 7.23
C ARG A 187 -11.80 -8.47 8.01
N TYR A 188 -11.94 -7.62 9.02
CA TYR A 188 -13.17 -7.58 9.84
C TYR A 188 -14.27 -6.74 9.23
N PHE A 189 -13.96 -5.94 8.21
CA PHE A 189 -14.99 -5.20 7.48
C PHE A 189 -15.82 -6.15 6.63
N PRO A 190 -17.17 -6.08 6.66
CA PRO A 190 -18.02 -7.09 6.03
C PRO A 190 -17.97 -7.12 4.50
N LEU A 191 -17.51 -6.04 3.86
CA LEU A 191 -17.40 -5.96 2.40
C LEU A 191 -15.93 -6.03 1.98
N GLU A 192 -15.57 -7.07 1.23
CA GLU A 192 -14.27 -7.12 0.56
C GLU A 192 -14.29 -6.16 -0.62
N THR A 193 -13.39 -5.17 -0.63
CA THR A 193 -13.34 -4.10 -1.64
C THR A 193 -12.07 -4.10 -2.49
N HIS A 194 -11.11 -4.96 -2.17
CA HIS A 194 -9.78 -4.93 -2.77
C HIS A 194 -9.70 -5.78 -4.06
N SER A 195 -10.23 -6.99 -4.05
CA SER A 195 -10.07 -7.95 -5.15
C SER A 195 -11.38 -8.29 -5.87
N VAL A 196 -12.30 -8.97 -5.23
CA VAL A 196 -13.52 -9.48 -5.86
C VAL A 196 -14.75 -8.60 -5.65
N GLY A 197 -14.76 -7.77 -4.61
CA GLY A 197 -15.84 -6.83 -4.31
C GLY A 197 -17.11 -7.53 -3.82
N LEU A 198 -16.99 -8.53 -2.93
CA LEU A 198 -18.10 -9.31 -2.42
C LEU A 198 -18.20 -9.21 -0.89
N PRO A 199 -19.44 -9.16 -0.34
CA PRO A 199 -19.64 -9.19 1.10
C PRO A 199 -19.21 -10.53 1.70
N LEU A 200 -18.63 -10.50 2.90
CA LEU A 200 -18.29 -11.63 3.77
C LEU A 200 -17.33 -12.68 3.19
N ILE A 201 -16.88 -12.51 1.96
CA ILE A 201 -16.04 -13.51 1.26
C ILE A 201 -14.73 -13.80 1.99
N GLN A 202 -14.13 -12.78 2.61
CA GLN A 202 -12.87 -12.90 3.36
C GLN A 202 -13.00 -13.74 4.64
N TRP A 203 -14.23 -14.06 5.07
CA TRP A 203 -14.51 -14.89 6.24
C TRP A 203 -14.78 -16.35 5.88
N LEU A 204 -15.06 -16.63 4.61
CA LEU A 204 -15.36 -17.97 4.15
C LEU A 204 -14.11 -18.85 4.02
N PRO A 205 -14.23 -20.17 4.22
CA PRO A 205 -13.21 -21.12 3.78
C PRO A 205 -12.94 -20.99 2.28
N GLY A 206 -11.68 -21.24 1.87
CA GLY A 206 -11.24 -21.03 0.47
C GLY A 206 -12.16 -21.63 -0.59
N PRO A 207 -12.57 -22.92 -0.50
CA PRO A 207 -13.47 -23.52 -1.48
C PRO A 207 -14.82 -22.82 -1.58
N LEU A 208 -15.42 -22.43 -0.44
CA LEU A 208 -16.70 -21.70 -0.41
C LEU A 208 -16.55 -20.27 -0.95
N ALA A 209 -15.45 -19.59 -0.60
CA ALA A 209 -15.13 -18.27 -1.13
C ALA A 209 -14.98 -18.29 -2.67
N TYR A 210 -14.29 -19.28 -3.20
CA TYR A 210 -14.13 -19.44 -4.64
C TYR A 210 -15.45 -19.74 -5.35
N ALA A 211 -16.24 -20.68 -4.85
CA ALA A 211 -17.56 -21.02 -5.38
C ALA A 211 -18.49 -19.79 -5.38
N TYR A 212 -18.54 -19.06 -4.27
CA TYR A 212 -19.30 -17.81 -4.12
C TYR A 212 -18.85 -16.75 -5.13
N ALA A 213 -17.56 -16.50 -5.24
CA ALA A 213 -17.01 -15.52 -6.18
C ALA A 213 -17.27 -15.93 -7.64
N LYS A 214 -17.17 -17.22 -7.98
CA LYS A 214 -17.40 -17.74 -9.32
C LYS A 214 -18.85 -17.59 -9.77
N VAL A 215 -19.80 -17.78 -8.85
CA VAL A 215 -21.24 -17.60 -9.12
C VAL A 215 -21.61 -16.12 -9.27
N VAL A 216 -21.15 -15.27 -8.34
CA VAL A 216 -21.60 -13.86 -8.29
C VAL A 216 -20.76 -12.94 -9.19
N ARG A 217 -19.50 -13.27 -9.42
CA ARG A 217 -18.55 -12.47 -10.23
C ARG A 217 -17.84 -13.29 -11.32
N PRO A 218 -18.57 -14.03 -12.16
CA PRO A 218 -17.94 -14.95 -13.14
C PRO A 218 -16.97 -14.25 -14.11
N ARG A 219 -17.26 -12.99 -14.45
CA ARG A 219 -16.37 -12.20 -15.35
C ARG A 219 -15.04 -11.88 -14.72
N ARG A 220 -14.98 -11.67 -13.39
CA ARG A 220 -13.72 -11.40 -12.67
C ARG A 220 -12.86 -12.63 -12.49
N LEU A 221 -13.46 -13.82 -12.48
CA LEU A 221 -12.79 -15.10 -12.31
C LEU A 221 -12.63 -15.87 -13.64
N ARG A 222 -12.81 -15.20 -14.78
CA ARG A 222 -12.61 -15.85 -16.08
C ARG A 222 -11.13 -16.28 -16.20
N GLY A 223 -10.91 -17.57 -16.42
CA GLY A 223 -9.56 -18.15 -16.53
C GLY A 223 -8.82 -18.31 -15.19
N VAL A 224 -9.46 -18.01 -14.06
CA VAL A 224 -8.89 -18.22 -12.74
C VAL A 224 -9.46 -19.50 -12.15
N ASP A 225 -8.61 -20.50 -11.91
CA ASP A 225 -8.97 -21.72 -11.19
C ASP A 225 -8.89 -21.53 -9.66
N TYR A 226 -9.19 -22.59 -8.91
CA TYR A 226 -9.16 -22.53 -7.45
C TYR A 226 -7.73 -22.27 -6.92
N ALA A 227 -6.73 -22.88 -7.52
CA ALA A 227 -5.33 -22.70 -7.12
C ALA A 227 -4.90 -21.24 -7.31
N GLY A 228 -5.18 -20.66 -8.47
CA GLY A 228 -4.91 -19.25 -8.75
C GLY A 228 -5.69 -18.28 -7.84
N PHE A 229 -6.93 -18.62 -7.46
CA PHE A 229 -7.73 -17.79 -6.54
C PHE A 229 -7.17 -17.78 -5.12
N VAL A 230 -6.69 -18.91 -4.61
CA VAL A 230 -6.19 -19.04 -3.23
C VAL A 230 -4.69 -18.80 -3.12
N MET A 231 -4.01 -18.58 -4.25
CA MET A 231 -2.57 -18.30 -4.28
C MET A 231 -2.23 -17.09 -3.40
N ASP A 232 -1.12 -17.17 -2.70
CA ASP A 232 -0.58 -16.06 -1.95
C ASP A 232 -0.38 -14.83 -2.86
N GLY A 233 -0.65 -13.65 -2.32
CA GLY A 233 -0.54 -12.40 -3.07
C GLY A 233 -1.84 -11.89 -3.72
N THR A 234 -2.91 -12.71 -3.78
CA THR A 234 -4.20 -12.27 -4.38
C THR A 234 -4.95 -11.23 -3.54
N GLY A 235 -4.69 -11.17 -2.24
CA GLY A 235 -5.24 -10.15 -1.33
C GLY A 235 -6.69 -10.33 -0.88
N TRP A 236 -7.45 -11.29 -1.42
CA TRP A 236 -8.89 -11.42 -1.14
C TRP A 236 -9.26 -11.71 0.33
N ARG A 237 -8.29 -12.24 1.10
CA ARG A 237 -8.50 -12.48 2.54
C ARG A 237 -8.34 -11.23 3.39
N ASN A 238 -7.84 -10.14 2.83
CA ASN A 238 -7.52 -8.92 3.54
C ASN A 238 -6.52 -9.16 4.71
N ALA A 239 -6.29 -8.16 5.54
CA ALA A 239 -5.44 -8.30 6.71
C ALA A 239 -6.21 -7.96 8.00
N SER A 240 -5.88 -8.64 9.09
CA SER A 240 -6.34 -8.27 10.43
C SER A 240 -5.39 -7.25 11.05
N LEU A 241 -5.83 -6.52 12.07
CA LEU A 241 -4.96 -5.64 12.85
C LEU A 241 -3.73 -6.42 13.38
N GLY A 242 -3.94 -7.64 13.91
CA GLY A 242 -2.83 -8.48 14.39
C GLY A 242 -1.85 -8.93 13.30
N ALA A 243 -2.26 -8.91 12.03
CA ALA A 243 -1.35 -9.19 10.91
C ALA A 243 -0.46 -7.98 10.54
N CYS A 244 -0.83 -6.78 11.00
CA CYS A 244 -0.06 -5.55 10.83
C CYS A 244 0.89 -5.26 12.01
N LEU A 245 0.82 -6.05 13.08
CA LEU A 245 1.62 -5.89 14.29
C LEU A 245 2.73 -6.93 14.36
N PRO A 246 3.86 -6.61 15.02
CA PRO A 246 4.92 -7.59 15.28
C PRO A 246 4.43 -8.70 16.22
N SER A 247 5.20 -9.77 16.32
CA SER A 247 4.89 -10.91 17.20
C SER A 247 4.74 -10.50 18.67
N SER A 248 5.43 -9.43 19.11
CA SER A 248 5.27 -8.81 20.43
C SER A 248 3.96 -8.04 20.61
N GLY A 249 3.16 -7.90 19.55
CA GLY A 249 1.94 -7.07 19.54
C GLY A 249 2.26 -5.60 19.70
N MET A 250 1.45 -4.87 20.51
CA MET A 250 1.65 -3.45 20.81
C MET A 250 2.69 -3.17 21.91
N ARG A 251 3.29 -4.23 22.48
CA ARG A 251 4.24 -4.06 23.57
C ARG A 251 5.45 -3.24 23.11
N GLY A 252 5.73 -2.15 23.79
CA GLY A 252 6.83 -1.25 23.42
C GLY A 252 6.58 -0.45 22.13
N LEU A 253 5.34 -0.24 21.73
CA LEU A 253 4.97 0.64 20.62
C LEU A 253 3.96 1.69 21.07
N GLU A 254 4.09 2.91 20.56
CA GLU A 254 3.10 3.98 20.75
C GLU A 254 2.22 4.06 19.49
N ASP A 255 0.89 3.96 19.65
CA ASP A 255 -0.05 4.23 18.57
C ASP A 255 -0.25 5.74 18.42
N VAL A 256 0.25 6.29 17.34
CA VAL A 256 0.14 7.71 17.00
C VAL A 256 -0.77 7.95 15.81
N THR A 257 -1.55 6.95 15.40
CA THR A 257 -2.41 6.95 14.20
C THR A 257 -3.32 8.18 14.13
N GLU A 258 -4.08 8.46 15.20
CA GLU A 258 -4.97 9.62 15.24
C GLU A 258 -4.18 10.96 15.28
N LYS A 259 -3.05 10.99 15.99
CA LYS A 259 -2.16 12.17 16.05
C LYS A 259 -1.54 12.47 14.68
N ALA A 260 -1.26 11.43 13.90
CA ALA A 260 -0.70 11.53 12.55
C ALA A 260 -1.77 11.83 11.47
N GLY A 261 -3.03 12.04 11.88
CA GLY A 261 -4.10 12.47 10.98
C GLY A 261 -4.86 11.33 10.30
N TYR A 262 -4.65 10.08 10.72
CA TYR A 262 -5.40 8.91 10.21
C TYR A 262 -6.54 8.52 11.17
N GLY A 263 -7.22 7.44 10.90
CA GLY A 263 -8.37 7.02 11.70
C GLY A 263 -9.69 7.59 11.21
N TRP A 264 -10.61 7.95 12.12
CA TRP A 264 -11.96 8.38 11.75
C TRP A 264 -11.99 9.62 10.87
N ARG A 265 -11.21 10.65 11.20
CA ARG A 265 -11.17 11.91 10.42
C ARG A 265 -10.73 11.66 8.99
N PHE A 266 -9.65 10.91 8.81
CA PHE A 266 -9.15 10.53 7.49
C PHE A 266 -10.21 9.77 6.67
N PHE A 267 -10.87 8.80 7.26
CA PHE A 267 -11.94 8.05 6.61
C PHE A 267 -13.10 8.94 6.18
N ARG A 268 -13.56 9.82 7.06
CA ARG A 268 -14.63 10.79 6.79
C ARG A 268 -14.26 11.73 5.63
N ASP A 269 -13.09 12.32 5.67
CA ASP A 269 -12.65 13.34 4.73
C ASP A 269 -12.32 12.75 3.35
N THR A 270 -11.95 11.47 3.30
CA THR A 270 -11.70 10.72 2.06
C THR A 270 -12.95 10.02 1.48
N ALA A 271 -14.09 10.09 2.15
CA ALA A 271 -15.36 9.50 1.69
C ALA A 271 -15.94 10.25 0.49
N ARG A 272 -15.56 9.87 -0.74
CA ARG A 272 -15.98 10.54 -1.98
C ARG A 272 -17.33 10.09 -2.51
N SER A 273 -17.72 8.82 -2.32
CA SER A 273 -18.98 8.29 -2.85
C SER A 273 -20.19 8.69 -1.99
N ARG A 274 -21.35 8.90 -2.64
CA ARG A 274 -22.62 9.17 -1.93
C ARG A 274 -22.92 8.08 -0.90
N THR A 275 -22.79 6.81 -1.27
CA THR A 275 -23.00 5.67 -0.38
C THR A 275 -22.09 5.70 0.85
N ARG A 276 -20.80 6.02 0.69
CA ARG A 276 -19.91 6.17 1.85
C ARG A 276 -20.35 7.32 2.75
N ARG A 277 -20.74 8.45 2.15
CA ARG A 277 -21.21 9.63 2.91
C ARG A 277 -22.48 9.36 3.70
N SER A 278 -23.46 8.65 3.13
CA SER A 278 -24.70 8.29 3.84
C SER A 278 -24.48 7.33 5.02
N LEU A 279 -23.42 6.53 4.99
CA LEU A 279 -23.07 5.60 6.07
C LEU A 279 -22.17 6.22 7.16
N LEU A 280 -21.67 7.43 6.99
CA LEU A 280 -20.77 8.09 7.96
C LEU A 280 -21.37 8.16 9.39
N PRO A 281 -22.67 8.50 9.61
CA PRO A 281 -23.21 8.54 10.97
C PRO A 281 -23.15 7.17 11.68
N ALA A 282 -23.46 6.09 10.95
CA ALA A 282 -23.39 4.74 11.50
C ALA A 282 -21.94 4.34 11.85
N PHE A 283 -21.00 4.64 10.96
CA PHE A 283 -19.57 4.44 11.23
C PHE A 283 -19.07 5.24 12.43
N ALA A 284 -19.50 6.51 12.56
CA ALA A 284 -19.14 7.35 13.69
C ALA A 284 -19.60 6.73 15.03
N LEU A 285 -20.83 6.22 15.07
CA LEU A 285 -21.37 5.57 16.27
C LEU A 285 -20.59 4.32 16.64
N VAL A 286 -20.27 3.46 15.66
CA VAL A 286 -19.50 2.23 15.90
C VAL A 286 -18.08 2.58 16.35
N CYS A 287 -17.42 3.54 15.71
CA CYS A 287 -16.09 4.00 16.10
C CYS A 287 -16.07 4.57 17.54
N ALA A 288 -17.08 5.36 17.90
CA ALA A 288 -17.22 5.89 19.27
C ALA A 288 -17.45 4.76 20.29
N GLY A 289 -18.27 3.76 19.96
CA GLY A 289 -18.47 2.57 20.77
C GLY A 289 -17.17 1.78 20.99
N LEU A 290 -16.40 1.53 19.95
CA LEU A 290 -15.10 0.86 20.04
C LEU A 290 -14.12 1.64 20.93
N ALA A 291 -14.04 2.96 20.74
CA ALA A 291 -13.17 3.81 21.55
C ALA A 291 -13.52 3.75 23.04
N ARG A 292 -14.83 3.72 23.39
CA ARG A 292 -15.28 3.61 24.80
C ARG A 292 -14.85 2.31 25.48
N ILE A 293 -14.71 1.23 24.72
CA ILE A 293 -14.25 -0.07 25.24
C ILE A 293 -12.74 -0.29 25.02
N GLY A 294 -11.99 0.78 24.73
CA GLY A 294 -10.54 0.73 24.54
C GLY A 294 -10.10 -0.01 23.26
N ARG A 295 -10.98 -0.11 22.26
CA ARG A 295 -10.63 -0.72 20.98
C ARG A 295 -10.38 0.34 19.90
N PRO A 296 -9.39 0.12 19.00
CA PRO A 296 -9.09 1.06 17.93
C PRO A 296 -10.30 1.28 17.02
N PRO A 297 -10.71 2.53 16.74
CA PRO A 297 -11.77 2.83 15.78
C PRO A 297 -11.54 2.25 14.39
N SER A 298 -10.28 2.07 13.98
CA SER A 298 -9.88 1.46 12.71
C SER A 298 -10.46 0.06 12.48
N LEU A 299 -10.83 -0.68 13.55
CA LEU A 299 -11.47 -1.98 13.42
C LEU A 299 -12.83 -1.94 12.71
N ALA A 300 -13.55 -0.81 12.77
CA ALA A 300 -14.83 -0.62 12.09
C ALA A 300 -14.67 -0.11 10.64
N LEU A 301 -13.48 0.33 10.25
CA LEU A 301 -13.25 0.95 8.96
C LEU A 301 -12.88 -0.08 7.89
N PRO A 302 -13.18 0.18 6.60
CA PRO A 302 -12.89 -0.75 5.51
C PRO A 302 -11.39 -0.96 5.26
N TYR A 303 -10.56 -0.01 5.68
CA TYR A 303 -9.11 -0.08 5.58
C TYR A 303 -8.46 0.20 6.93
N LEU A 304 -7.42 -0.55 7.23
CA LEU A 304 -6.52 -0.30 8.34
C LEU A 304 -5.49 0.75 7.91
N ASN A 305 -5.41 1.81 8.69
CA ASN A 305 -4.36 2.81 8.59
C ASN A 305 -3.75 2.93 9.98
N LEU A 306 -2.48 2.61 10.09
CA LEU A 306 -1.75 2.57 11.36
C LEU A 306 -0.47 3.39 11.21
N VAL A 307 -0.19 4.19 12.22
CA VAL A 307 1.11 4.84 12.42
C VAL A 307 1.56 4.52 13.84
N LEU A 308 2.65 3.77 13.93
CA LEU A 308 3.19 3.33 15.20
C LEU A 308 4.60 3.89 15.38
N ARG A 309 4.93 4.35 16.57
CA ARG A 309 6.26 4.82 16.94
C ARG A 309 6.95 3.77 17.81
N LYS A 310 8.19 3.44 17.48
CA LYS A 310 9.07 2.64 18.34
C LYS A 310 9.67 3.57 19.39
N PRO A 311 9.53 3.31 20.70
CA PRO A 311 10.13 4.16 21.71
C PRO A 311 11.64 4.29 21.58
N GLU A 312 12.19 5.35 22.08
CA GLU A 312 13.63 5.46 22.27
C GLU A 312 14.08 4.42 23.32
N THR A 313 15.16 3.74 23.05
CA THR A 313 15.78 2.86 24.05
C THR A 313 16.27 3.75 25.21
N ARG A 314 15.78 3.50 26.41
CA ARG A 314 16.27 4.18 27.62
C ARG A 314 17.69 3.76 27.93
#